data_95ec69f6508f8dc86a8acbd9bff1c680
#
_entry.id   95ec69f6508f8dc86a8acbd9bff1c680
#
_cell.length_a   1.000
_cell.length_b   1.000
_cell.length_c   1.000
_cell.angle_alpha   90.00
_cell.angle_beta   90.00
_cell.angle_gamma   90.00
#
_symmetry.space_group_name_H-M   'P 1'
#
loop_
_entity.id
_entity.type
_entity.pdbx_description
1 polymer ?
#
loop_
_entity_poly.entity_id
_entity_poly.type
_entity_poly.pdbx_seq_one_letter_code
_entity_poly.pdbx_strand_id
1 'polypeptide(L)'
;MTQSGFATGAPCWFDVTSPDIPATAAFYSELFGWKADDLGPEAGHYTILSQDGAPVAGIAPATAPDGSTAPPMWTTYFAVPDAEATVRAAREAGAQVYLEPTDVFGQLTFAVLGDPAGAMYAVAQLVTHPGTARWAEVNNPCWVEYAATGAPADAMAHYARVLGWRHQTAVWETDTVAPYQALAPGAGGREFGGAHAATEGEPAPSWSVTLRVEDCDALAERAVALGGSVVTAAADMPGPSRVGALADPAGATFATMSFG
;
A
#
# COMPACT_ATOMS: atom_id res chain seq x y z
N MET A 1 19.06 -3.54 -7.37
CA MET A 1 18.06 -4.60 -7.07
C MET A 1 18.32 -5.06 -5.66
N THR A 2 17.29 -5.27 -4.87
CA THR A 2 17.40 -5.89 -3.55
C THR A 2 17.74 -7.39 -3.70
N GLN A 3 18.13 -8.07 -2.61
CA GLN A 3 18.40 -9.52 -2.65
C GLN A 3 17.15 -10.33 -3.06
N SER A 4 15.95 -9.81 -2.83
CA SER A 4 14.66 -10.42 -3.15
C SER A 4 14.17 -10.24 -4.60
N GLY A 5 14.93 -9.55 -5.45
CA GLY A 5 14.54 -9.31 -6.86
C GLY A 5 13.67 -8.08 -7.10
N PHE A 6 13.14 -7.42 -6.05
CA PHE A 6 12.43 -6.14 -6.20
C PHE A 6 13.41 -5.01 -6.54
N ALA A 7 12.98 -4.08 -7.40
CA ALA A 7 13.73 -2.84 -7.59
C ALA A 7 13.70 -2.01 -6.29
N THR A 8 14.81 -1.34 -5.96
CA THR A 8 14.83 -0.42 -4.82
C THR A 8 13.75 0.65 -4.98
N GLY A 9 12.95 0.85 -3.94
CA GLY A 9 11.82 1.76 -3.94
C GLY A 9 10.53 1.21 -4.56
N ALA A 10 10.51 0.00 -5.13
CA ALA A 10 9.28 -0.59 -5.61
C ALA A 10 8.40 -1.09 -4.45
N PRO A 11 7.05 -1.06 -4.56
CA PRO A 11 6.19 -1.74 -3.62
C PRO A 11 6.54 -3.23 -3.57
N CYS A 12 6.66 -3.78 -2.36
CA CYS A 12 7.09 -5.17 -2.18
C CYS A 12 6.21 -5.96 -1.21
N TRP A 13 5.44 -5.28 -0.38
CA TRP A 13 4.50 -5.89 0.55
C TRP A 13 3.39 -4.94 0.94
N PHE A 14 2.30 -5.48 1.46
CA PHE A 14 1.11 -4.73 1.90
C PHE A 14 0.55 -5.35 3.16
N ASP A 15 0.21 -4.53 4.16
CA ASP A 15 -0.48 -4.99 5.35
C ASP A 15 -1.77 -4.20 5.55
N VAL A 16 -2.82 -4.90 5.97
CA VAL A 16 -3.97 -4.25 6.58
C VAL A 16 -3.90 -4.40 8.11
N THR A 17 -3.96 -3.28 8.81
CA THR A 17 -4.04 -3.26 10.27
C THR A 17 -5.48 -3.48 10.70
N SER A 18 -5.72 -4.42 11.63
CA SER A 18 -7.08 -4.76 12.07
C SER A 18 -7.20 -4.94 13.58
N PRO A 19 -8.30 -4.45 14.19
CA PRO A 19 -8.64 -4.75 15.57
C PRO A 19 -9.24 -6.17 15.75
N ASP A 20 -9.69 -6.80 14.65
CA ASP A 20 -10.28 -8.15 14.63
C ASP A 20 -9.75 -8.92 13.41
N ILE A 21 -8.60 -9.56 13.61
CA ILE A 21 -7.92 -10.32 12.54
C ILE A 21 -8.80 -11.41 11.93
N PRO A 22 -9.51 -12.25 12.74
CA PRO A 22 -10.41 -13.27 12.18
C PRO A 22 -11.52 -12.71 11.30
N ALA A 23 -12.17 -11.62 11.71
CA ALA A 23 -13.23 -11.00 10.92
C ALA A 23 -12.68 -10.39 9.63
N THR A 24 -11.53 -9.71 9.69
CA THR A 24 -10.85 -9.14 8.52
C THR A 24 -10.38 -10.22 7.55
N ALA A 25 -9.83 -11.33 8.08
CA ALA A 25 -9.42 -12.47 7.26
C ALA A 25 -10.62 -13.09 6.53
N ALA A 26 -11.76 -13.28 7.22
CA ALA A 26 -12.98 -13.77 6.61
C ALA A 26 -13.48 -12.84 5.48
N PHE A 27 -13.50 -11.53 5.72
CA PHE A 27 -13.91 -10.54 4.72
C PHE A 27 -13.07 -10.63 3.44
N TYR A 28 -11.73 -10.57 3.54
CA TYR A 28 -10.86 -10.62 2.37
C TYR A 28 -10.86 -11.99 1.69
N SER A 29 -11.00 -13.08 2.47
CA SER A 29 -11.13 -14.43 1.90
C SER A 29 -12.42 -14.57 1.07
N GLU A 30 -13.55 -14.11 1.59
CA GLU A 30 -14.83 -14.15 0.86
C GLU A 30 -14.83 -13.18 -0.34
N LEU A 31 -14.20 -11.99 -0.21
CA LEU A 31 -14.22 -10.96 -1.24
C LEU A 31 -13.33 -11.32 -2.43
N PHE A 32 -12.08 -11.77 -2.17
CA PHE A 32 -11.05 -11.98 -3.19
C PHE A 32 -10.70 -13.46 -3.42
N GLY A 33 -11.22 -14.38 -2.60
CA GLY A 33 -10.83 -15.79 -2.63
C GLY A 33 -9.45 -16.05 -2.05
N TRP A 34 -8.92 -15.15 -1.23
CA TRP A 34 -7.62 -15.34 -0.59
C TRP A 34 -7.72 -16.35 0.55
N LYS A 35 -6.66 -17.14 0.73
CA LYS A 35 -6.49 -18.01 1.87
C LYS A 35 -5.76 -17.23 2.97
N ALA A 36 -6.27 -17.31 4.20
CA ALA A 36 -5.67 -16.70 5.38
C ALA A 36 -4.95 -17.79 6.20
N ASP A 37 -3.66 -17.57 6.49
CA ASP A 37 -2.83 -18.44 7.31
C ASP A 37 -2.29 -17.66 8.52
N ASP A 38 -2.85 -17.91 9.73
CA ASP A 38 -2.39 -17.31 11.00
C ASP A 38 -1.03 -17.90 11.39
N LEU A 39 -0.06 -17.05 11.64
CA LEU A 39 1.29 -17.43 12.08
C LEU A 39 1.39 -17.73 13.59
N GLY A 40 0.28 -17.60 14.31
CA GLY A 40 0.19 -17.95 15.73
C GLY A 40 0.64 -16.85 16.69
N PRO A 41 0.55 -17.14 18.00
CA PRO A 41 0.74 -16.13 19.05
C PRO A 41 2.15 -15.57 19.14
N GLU A 42 3.18 -16.32 18.75
CA GLU A 42 4.57 -15.85 18.75
C GLU A 42 4.79 -14.74 17.69
N ALA A 43 3.97 -14.73 16.63
CA ALA A 43 3.93 -13.66 15.62
C ALA A 43 2.81 -12.63 15.89
N GLY A 44 2.23 -12.61 17.09
CA GLY A 44 1.11 -11.73 17.42
C GLY A 44 -0.14 -11.98 16.57
N HIS A 45 -0.32 -13.22 16.10
CA HIS A 45 -1.41 -13.63 15.18
C HIS A 45 -1.37 -12.91 13.84
N TYR A 46 -0.19 -12.38 13.43
CA TYR A 46 -0.02 -11.89 12.06
C TYR A 46 -0.47 -12.95 11.06
N THR A 47 -1.32 -12.58 10.12
CA THR A 47 -1.96 -13.53 9.21
C THR A 47 -1.53 -13.22 7.77
N ILE A 48 -0.98 -14.22 7.08
CA ILE A 48 -0.62 -14.10 5.66
C ILE A 48 -1.87 -14.37 4.81
N LEU A 49 -2.15 -13.48 3.88
CA LEU A 49 -3.15 -13.64 2.83
C LEU A 49 -2.47 -14.11 1.55
N SER A 50 -2.95 -15.21 0.96
CA SER A 50 -2.36 -15.81 -0.24
C SER A 50 -3.41 -16.16 -1.28
N GLN A 51 -3.04 -16.08 -2.57
CA GLN A 51 -3.84 -16.57 -3.70
C GLN A 51 -3.09 -17.72 -4.37
N ASP A 52 -3.73 -18.88 -4.50
CA ASP A 52 -3.14 -20.11 -5.03
C ASP A 52 -1.77 -20.47 -4.42
N GLY A 53 -1.62 -20.23 -3.11
CA GLY A 53 -0.40 -20.46 -2.36
C GLY A 53 0.68 -19.40 -2.54
N ALA A 54 0.46 -18.37 -3.33
CA ALA A 54 1.36 -17.22 -3.49
C ALA A 54 0.97 -16.08 -2.53
N PRO A 55 1.88 -15.56 -1.68
CA PRO A 55 1.55 -14.50 -0.74
C PRO A 55 1.21 -13.19 -1.48
N VAL A 56 0.17 -12.53 -1.01
CA VAL A 56 -0.36 -11.28 -1.56
C VAL A 56 -0.16 -10.13 -0.57
N ALA A 57 -0.61 -10.31 0.67
CA ALA A 57 -0.65 -9.29 1.70
C ALA A 57 -0.63 -9.92 3.10
N GLY A 58 -0.59 -9.10 4.14
CA GLY A 58 -0.74 -9.51 5.53
C GLY A 58 -1.87 -8.80 6.25
N ILE A 59 -2.29 -9.38 7.38
CA ILE A 59 -3.14 -8.71 8.37
C ILE A 59 -2.31 -8.57 9.65
N ALA A 60 -2.08 -7.35 10.06
CA ALA A 60 -1.37 -7.02 11.29
C ALA A 60 -2.36 -6.67 12.42
N PRO A 61 -2.07 -7.00 13.68
CA PRO A 61 -2.89 -6.56 14.80
C PRO A 61 -2.83 -5.03 14.94
N ALA A 62 -3.99 -4.41 15.22
CA ALA A 62 -4.07 -2.98 15.48
C ALA A 62 -3.40 -2.57 16.79
N THR A 63 -3.23 -3.50 17.73
CA THR A 63 -2.60 -3.25 19.01
C THR A 63 -1.16 -3.75 18.98
N ALA A 64 -0.21 -2.83 19.13
CA ALA A 64 1.20 -3.16 19.26
C ALA A 64 1.49 -3.79 20.64
N PRO A 65 2.64 -4.50 20.80
CA PRO A 65 3.02 -5.13 22.07
C PRO A 65 3.10 -4.17 23.26
N ASP A 66 3.36 -2.90 23.03
CA ASP A 66 3.39 -1.85 24.06
C ASP A 66 1.99 -1.31 24.44
N GLY A 67 0.93 -1.85 23.83
CA GLY A 67 -0.46 -1.44 24.06
C GLY A 67 -0.93 -0.24 23.25
N SER A 68 -0.09 0.37 22.45
CA SER A 68 -0.51 1.41 21.50
C SER A 68 -1.40 0.83 20.41
N THR A 69 -2.36 1.61 19.91
CA THR A 69 -3.31 1.17 18.87
C THR A 69 -3.17 2.02 17.62
N ALA A 70 -3.15 1.36 16.46
CA ALA A 70 -3.23 2.02 15.16
C ALA A 70 -4.66 1.91 14.59
N PRO A 71 -5.12 2.90 13.81
CA PRO A 71 -6.39 2.78 13.10
C PRO A 71 -6.33 1.65 12.06
N PRO A 72 -7.49 1.07 11.69
CA PRO A 72 -7.56 0.17 10.56
C PRO A 72 -7.12 0.87 9.27
N MET A 73 -6.08 0.35 8.62
CA MET A 73 -5.54 0.95 7.41
C MET A 73 -4.66 -0.01 6.64
N TRP A 74 -4.56 0.21 5.35
CA TRP A 74 -3.57 -0.44 4.51
C TRP A 74 -2.23 0.32 4.56
N THR A 75 -1.14 -0.41 4.73
CA THR A 75 0.23 0.11 4.69
C THR A 75 0.97 -0.49 3.51
N THR A 76 1.59 0.36 2.70
CA THR A 76 2.46 -0.06 1.60
C THR A 76 3.92 -0.09 2.07
N TYR A 77 4.61 -1.19 1.77
CA TYR A 77 6.03 -1.38 2.05
C TYR A 77 6.84 -1.24 0.77
N PHE A 78 7.85 -0.40 0.80
CA PHE A 78 8.76 -0.19 -0.32
C PHE A 78 10.09 -0.90 -0.08
N ALA A 79 10.54 -1.67 -1.07
CA ALA A 79 11.77 -2.45 -0.98
C ALA A 79 13.01 -1.58 -0.88
N VAL A 80 13.85 -1.86 0.10
CA VAL A 80 15.13 -1.16 0.28
C VAL A 80 16.27 -2.17 0.49
N PRO A 81 17.52 -1.84 0.10
CA PRO A 81 18.65 -2.73 0.30
C PRO A 81 19.15 -2.75 1.75
N ASP A 82 18.88 -1.67 2.52
CA ASP A 82 19.32 -1.47 3.90
C ASP A 82 18.31 -0.57 4.61
N ALA A 83 17.53 -1.17 5.53
CA ALA A 83 16.47 -0.48 6.25
C ALA A 83 17.02 0.60 7.19
N GLU A 84 18.15 0.33 7.88
CA GLU A 84 18.76 1.29 8.80
C GLU A 84 19.32 2.52 8.07
N ALA A 85 20.03 2.29 6.95
CA ALA A 85 20.54 3.39 6.14
C ALA A 85 19.39 4.22 5.54
N THR A 86 18.30 3.57 5.12
CA THR A 86 17.12 4.25 4.60
C THR A 86 16.43 5.10 5.67
N VAL A 87 16.27 4.59 6.89
CA VAL A 87 15.68 5.35 8.00
C VAL A 87 16.55 6.57 8.36
N ARG A 88 17.88 6.43 8.37
CA ARG A 88 18.77 7.59 8.56
C ARG A 88 18.55 8.65 7.49
N ALA A 89 18.53 8.24 6.21
CA ALA A 89 18.30 9.16 5.11
C ALA A 89 16.90 9.82 5.16
N ALA A 90 15.88 9.08 5.58
CA ALA A 90 14.53 9.59 5.76
C ALA A 90 14.46 10.66 6.86
N ARG A 91 15.12 10.45 8.02
CA ARG A 91 15.23 11.47 9.08
C ARG A 91 15.90 12.75 8.58
N GLU A 92 17.01 12.61 7.85
CA GLU A 92 17.70 13.76 7.27
C GLU A 92 16.85 14.48 6.21
N ALA A 93 15.87 13.78 5.62
CA ALA A 93 14.88 14.32 4.69
C ALA A 93 13.58 14.79 5.38
N GLY A 94 13.56 14.87 6.72
CA GLY A 94 12.45 15.40 7.51
C GLY A 94 11.35 14.41 7.83
N ALA A 95 11.54 13.10 7.62
CA ALA A 95 10.57 12.08 7.98
C ALA A 95 10.46 11.89 9.50
N GLN A 96 9.27 11.56 9.96
CA GLN A 96 9.02 11.01 11.28
C GLN A 96 9.25 9.49 11.26
N VAL A 97 9.85 8.94 12.30
CA VAL A 97 9.99 7.48 12.46
C VAL A 97 9.01 7.03 13.52
N TYR A 98 8.02 6.23 13.09
CA TYR A 98 7.00 5.64 13.97
C TYR A 98 7.48 4.31 14.54
N LEU A 99 8.16 3.50 13.70
CA LEU A 99 8.80 2.26 14.12
C LEU A 99 10.23 2.22 13.56
N GLU A 100 11.19 2.00 14.46
CA GLU A 100 12.59 1.80 14.11
C GLU A 100 12.78 0.50 13.30
N PRO A 101 13.92 0.36 12.57
CA PRO A 101 14.21 -0.89 11.87
C PRO A 101 14.11 -2.09 12.81
N THR A 102 13.15 -2.96 12.53
CA THR A 102 12.81 -4.12 13.36
C THR A 102 12.96 -5.39 12.54
N ASP A 103 13.75 -6.32 13.04
CA ASP A 103 13.92 -7.64 12.45
C ASP A 103 12.70 -8.53 12.71
N VAL A 104 12.22 -9.21 11.69
CA VAL A 104 11.14 -10.19 11.78
C VAL A 104 11.70 -11.57 11.47
N PHE A 105 12.14 -12.25 12.52
CA PHE A 105 12.64 -13.64 12.48
C PHE A 105 13.74 -13.90 11.42
N GLY A 106 14.56 -12.90 11.10
CA GLY A 106 15.57 -12.99 10.05
C GLY A 106 15.00 -13.07 8.61
N GLN A 107 13.70 -12.91 8.44
CA GLN A 107 13.05 -12.94 7.12
C GLN A 107 13.05 -11.59 6.43
N LEU A 108 12.87 -10.53 7.18
CA LEU A 108 12.93 -9.15 6.71
C LEU A 108 13.25 -8.21 7.88
N THR A 109 13.77 -7.04 7.57
CA THR A 109 13.82 -5.90 8.50
C THR A 109 12.96 -4.78 7.93
N PHE A 110 12.01 -4.26 8.71
CA PHE A 110 11.14 -3.18 8.27
C PHE A 110 11.12 -2.00 9.24
N ALA A 111 10.72 -0.86 8.75
CA ALA A 111 10.48 0.34 9.54
C ALA A 111 9.21 1.04 9.05
N VAL A 112 8.54 1.77 9.95
CA VAL A 112 7.36 2.59 9.61
C VAL A 112 7.70 4.06 9.76
N LEU A 113 7.43 4.82 8.72
CA LEU A 113 7.83 6.20 8.55
C LEU A 113 6.61 7.07 8.22
N GLY A 114 6.67 8.34 8.61
CA GLY A 114 5.83 9.40 8.07
C GLY A 114 6.67 10.34 7.23
N ASP A 115 6.21 10.69 6.04
CA ASP A 115 6.86 11.71 5.24
C ASP A 115 6.74 13.09 5.89
N PRO A 116 7.42 14.14 5.39
CA PRO A 116 7.34 15.49 6.00
C PRO A 116 5.94 16.08 6.04
N ALA A 117 5.01 15.61 5.23
CA ALA A 117 3.62 16.03 5.24
C ALA A 117 2.75 15.19 6.19
N GLY A 118 3.22 14.01 6.63
CA GLY A 118 2.56 13.11 7.58
C GLY A 118 1.98 11.83 6.97
N ALA A 119 2.15 11.59 5.66
CA ALA A 119 1.70 10.34 5.05
C ALA A 119 2.54 9.17 5.52
N MET A 120 1.87 8.14 6.06
CA MET A 120 2.52 6.95 6.58
C MET A 120 2.86 5.95 5.47
N TYR A 121 4.07 5.40 5.51
CA TYR A 121 4.55 4.35 4.64
C TYR A 121 5.54 3.46 5.37
N ALA A 122 5.81 2.27 4.85
CA ALA A 122 6.84 1.40 5.38
C ALA A 122 7.98 1.16 4.37
N VAL A 123 9.14 0.82 4.88
CA VAL A 123 10.27 0.32 4.09
C VAL A 123 10.62 -1.08 4.56
N ALA A 124 10.99 -1.97 3.64
CA ALA A 124 11.35 -3.34 3.95
C ALA A 124 12.64 -3.78 3.23
N GLN A 125 13.58 -4.26 4.03
CA GLN A 125 14.75 -5.00 3.57
C GLN A 125 14.40 -6.49 3.62
N LEU A 126 14.01 -7.06 2.49
CA LEU A 126 13.64 -8.46 2.38
C LEU A 126 14.89 -9.35 2.35
N VAL A 127 14.92 -10.40 3.18
CA VAL A 127 16.02 -11.38 3.26
C VAL A 127 15.54 -12.71 2.65
N THR A 128 14.62 -13.39 3.30
CA THR A 128 13.97 -14.62 2.82
C THR A 128 12.48 -14.45 2.58
N HIS A 129 11.88 -13.38 3.08
CA HIS A 129 10.48 -13.07 2.81
C HIS A 129 10.30 -12.78 1.31
N PRO A 130 9.38 -13.47 0.63
CA PRO A 130 9.23 -13.37 -0.83
C PRO A 130 8.69 -12.02 -1.32
N GLY A 131 8.05 -11.25 -0.42
CA GLY A 131 7.24 -10.09 -0.81
C GLY A 131 5.92 -10.52 -1.44
N THR A 132 5.21 -9.55 -2.04
CA THR A 132 4.00 -9.85 -2.82
C THR A 132 4.38 -10.58 -4.11
N ALA A 133 3.80 -11.76 -4.33
CA ALA A 133 4.22 -12.65 -5.41
C ALA A 133 3.50 -12.35 -6.74
N ARG A 134 2.37 -11.63 -6.69
CA ARG A 134 1.50 -11.40 -7.84
C ARG A 134 1.13 -9.93 -7.97
N TRP A 135 1.93 -9.18 -8.74
CA TRP A 135 1.65 -7.78 -9.02
C TRP A 135 0.79 -7.64 -10.27
N ALA A 136 -0.28 -6.82 -10.18
CA ALA A 136 -1.19 -6.49 -11.26
C ALA A 136 -1.97 -7.68 -11.88
N GLU A 137 -2.02 -8.82 -11.20
CA GLU A 137 -2.96 -9.89 -11.53
C GLU A 137 -4.35 -9.59 -10.92
N VAL A 138 -5.40 -10.26 -11.38
CA VAL A 138 -6.74 -10.11 -10.82
C VAL A 138 -6.75 -10.50 -9.34
N ASN A 139 -7.44 -9.73 -8.52
CA ASN A 139 -7.49 -9.83 -7.07
C ASN A 139 -6.12 -9.65 -6.39
N ASN A 140 -5.22 -8.86 -6.97
CA ASN A 140 -3.92 -8.55 -6.39
C ASN A 140 -3.63 -7.04 -6.48
N PRO A 141 -2.69 -6.52 -5.66
CA PRO A 141 -2.22 -5.15 -5.77
C PRO A 141 -1.70 -4.84 -7.17
N CYS A 142 -2.07 -3.69 -7.72
CA CYS A 142 -1.67 -3.28 -9.06
C CYS A 142 -1.15 -1.86 -9.14
N TRP A 143 -1.47 -1.03 -8.15
CA TRP A 143 -1.10 0.38 -8.12
C TRP A 143 -1.08 0.89 -6.68
N VAL A 144 -0.35 1.96 -6.41
CA VAL A 144 -0.43 2.71 -5.16
C VAL A 144 -0.60 4.18 -5.46
N GLU A 145 -1.44 4.86 -4.68
CA GLU A 145 -1.75 6.28 -4.87
C GLU A 145 -1.35 7.10 -3.66
N TYR A 146 -0.75 8.25 -3.92
CA TYR A 146 -0.49 9.29 -2.94
C TYR A 146 -1.45 10.45 -3.14
N ALA A 147 -2.30 10.71 -2.16
CA ALA A 147 -3.12 11.92 -2.11
C ALA A 147 -2.32 13.05 -1.43
N ALA A 148 -2.00 14.10 -2.16
CA ALA A 148 -1.21 15.23 -1.67
C ALA A 148 -2.10 16.37 -1.16
N THR A 149 -1.69 17.04 -0.08
CA THR A 149 -2.36 18.27 0.40
C THR A 149 -2.04 19.50 -0.45
N GLY A 150 -1.11 19.39 -1.38
CA GLY A 150 -0.65 20.47 -2.27
C GLY A 150 -0.25 19.91 -3.63
N ALA A 151 0.74 20.53 -4.28
CA ALA A 151 1.24 20.03 -5.56
C ALA A 151 1.87 18.64 -5.40
N PRO A 152 1.41 17.61 -6.14
CA PRO A 152 1.92 16.24 -5.99
C PRO A 152 3.43 16.14 -6.20
N ALA A 153 3.99 16.91 -7.14
CA ALA A 153 5.42 16.91 -7.42
C ALA A 153 6.27 17.31 -6.21
N ASP A 154 5.78 18.22 -5.36
CA ASP A 154 6.52 18.68 -4.18
C ASP A 154 6.64 17.56 -3.12
N ALA A 155 5.58 16.77 -2.91
CA ALA A 155 5.60 15.61 -2.03
C ALA A 155 6.60 14.55 -2.51
N MET A 156 6.76 14.39 -3.81
CA MET A 156 7.66 13.39 -4.40
C MET A 156 9.14 13.68 -4.19
N ALA A 157 9.53 14.90 -3.85
CA ALA A 157 10.92 15.25 -3.55
C ALA A 157 11.49 14.44 -2.37
N HIS A 158 10.68 14.17 -1.35
CA HIS A 158 11.06 13.31 -0.22
C HIS A 158 11.37 11.89 -0.70
N TYR A 159 10.47 11.27 -1.44
CA TYR A 159 10.60 9.90 -1.92
C TYR A 159 11.72 9.74 -2.96
N ALA A 160 11.93 10.73 -3.81
CA ALA A 160 13.07 10.76 -4.72
C ALA A 160 14.41 10.72 -3.95
N ARG A 161 14.51 11.47 -2.84
CA ARG A 161 15.72 11.49 -2.01
C ARG A 161 15.91 10.20 -1.21
N VAL A 162 14.84 9.63 -0.63
CA VAL A 162 14.91 8.50 0.31
C VAL A 162 14.89 7.17 -0.43
N LEU A 163 14.02 7.01 -1.43
CA LEU A 163 13.77 5.76 -2.15
C LEU A 163 14.33 5.76 -3.58
N GLY A 164 14.89 6.90 -4.00
CA GLY A 164 15.47 7.05 -5.35
C GLY A 164 14.43 7.04 -6.47
N TRP A 165 13.17 7.41 -6.19
CA TRP A 165 12.12 7.41 -7.20
C TRP A 165 12.33 8.44 -8.29
N ARG A 166 11.81 8.10 -9.46
CA ARG A 166 11.53 9.03 -10.55
C ARG A 166 10.03 9.27 -10.59
N HIS A 167 9.65 10.51 -10.83
CA HIS A 167 8.27 10.87 -11.09
C HIS A 167 8.22 11.75 -12.34
N GLN A 168 7.12 11.69 -13.04
CA GLN A 168 6.86 12.49 -14.23
C GLN A 168 5.37 12.79 -14.35
N THR A 169 5.05 13.94 -14.93
CA THR A 169 3.66 14.24 -15.26
C THR A 169 3.11 13.16 -16.19
N ALA A 170 1.98 12.59 -15.85
CA ALA A 170 1.36 11.53 -16.63
C ALA A 170 0.94 12.07 -18.02
N VAL A 171 1.08 11.24 -19.04
CA VAL A 171 0.81 11.63 -20.43
C VAL A 171 -0.64 12.00 -20.72
N TRP A 172 -1.57 11.53 -19.89
CA TRP A 172 -3.01 11.84 -19.96
C TRP A 172 -3.41 13.08 -19.15
N GLU A 173 -2.46 13.65 -18.41
CA GLU A 173 -2.74 14.74 -17.49
C GLU A 173 -2.98 16.05 -18.24
N THR A 174 -4.05 16.75 -17.89
CA THR A 174 -4.46 18.02 -18.48
C THR A 174 -4.47 19.17 -17.48
N ASP A 175 -4.37 18.89 -16.17
CA ASP A 175 -4.26 19.91 -15.15
C ASP A 175 -2.83 20.46 -15.10
N THR A 176 -2.70 21.75 -15.34
CA THR A 176 -1.40 22.44 -15.32
C THR A 176 -1.03 23.03 -13.95
N VAL A 177 -1.96 23.02 -12.99
CA VAL A 177 -1.77 23.59 -11.64
C VAL A 177 -1.23 22.54 -10.68
N ALA A 178 -1.84 21.34 -10.68
CA ALA A 178 -1.48 20.23 -9.80
C ALA A 178 -1.46 18.92 -10.59
N PRO A 179 -0.60 18.76 -11.59
CA PRO A 179 -0.64 17.64 -12.50
C PRO A 179 -0.31 16.32 -11.80
N TYR A 180 -1.04 15.27 -12.17
CA TYR A 180 -0.79 13.90 -11.72
C TYR A 180 0.64 13.47 -12.02
N GLN A 181 1.31 12.86 -11.06
CA GLN A 181 2.66 12.35 -11.19
C GLN A 181 2.66 10.83 -11.23
N ALA A 182 3.09 10.24 -12.33
CA ALA A 182 3.36 8.80 -12.39
C ALA A 182 4.70 8.48 -11.70
N LEU A 183 4.73 7.41 -10.90
CA LEU A 183 5.84 7.03 -10.02
C LEU A 183 6.52 5.77 -10.52
N ALA A 184 7.85 5.78 -10.54
CA ALA A 184 8.67 4.63 -10.92
C ALA A 184 9.93 4.51 -10.06
N PRO A 185 10.49 3.29 -9.86
CA PRO A 185 11.78 3.12 -9.22
C PRO A 185 12.90 3.77 -10.03
N GLY A 186 13.91 4.33 -9.35
CA GLY A 186 15.01 5.03 -9.99
C GLY A 186 15.84 4.19 -10.96
N ALA A 187 15.97 2.90 -10.71
CA ALA A 187 16.81 1.95 -11.47
C ALA A 187 16.14 1.37 -12.73
N GLY A 188 15.20 2.08 -13.36
CA GLY A 188 14.61 1.65 -14.64
C GLY A 188 13.43 0.69 -14.55
N GLY A 189 12.76 0.63 -13.40
CA GLY A 189 11.51 -0.13 -13.23
C GLY A 189 10.32 0.51 -13.97
N ARG A 190 9.22 -0.27 -14.10
CA ARG A 190 7.94 0.22 -14.61
C ARG A 190 7.28 1.12 -13.56
N GLU A 191 6.36 1.95 -13.99
CA GLU A 191 5.46 2.69 -13.11
C GLU A 191 4.69 1.70 -12.22
N PHE A 192 4.55 2.07 -10.97
CA PHE A 192 3.87 1.26 -9.96
C PHE A 192 2.80 2.05 -9.20
N GLY A 193 2.71 3.34 -9.41
CA GLY A 193 1.84 4.21 -8.64
C GLY A 193 1.78 5.61 -9.19
N GLY A 194 1.05 6.45 -8.49
CA GLY A 194 0.92 7.85 -8.80
C GLY A 194 0.73 8.74 -7.59
N ALA A 195 0.76 10.04 -7.85
CA ALA A 195 0.44 11.07 -6.88
C ALA A 195 -0.47 12.12 -7.53
N HIS A 196 -1.54 12.47 -6.83
CA HIS A 196 -2.52 13.46 -7.23
C HIS A 196 -2.77 14.48 -6.12
N ALA A 197 -3.33 15.62 -6.44
CA ALA A 197 -3.85 16.54 -5.44
C ALA A 197 -5.14 15.95 -4.84
N ALA A 198 -5.22 15.90 -3.51
CA ALA A 198 -6.38 15.34 -2.85
C ALA A 198 -7.68 16.07 -3.25
N THR A 199 -8.72 15.30 -3.45
CA THR A 199 -10.07 15.80 -3.71
C THR A 199 -10.78 16.19 -2.41
N GLU A 200 -11.90 16.89 -2.52
CA GLU A 200 -12.68 17.30 -1.34
C GLU A 200 -13.16 16.09 -0.54
N GLY A 201 -12.83 16.04 0.75
CA GLY A 201 -13.19 14.94 1.66
C GLY A 201 -12.26 13.74 1.62
N GLU A 202 -11.27 13.71 0.73
CA GLU A 202 -10.26 12.67 0.69
C GLU A 202 -9.23 12.87 1.81
N PRO A 203 -8.90 11.81 2.58
CA PRO A 203 -7.82 11.89 3.57
C PRO A 203 -6.48 12.21 2.90
N ALA A 204 -5.84 13.33 3.31
CA ALA A 204 -4.55 13.73 2.77
C ALA A 204 -3.70 14.42 3.87
N PRO A 205 -2.36 14.22 3.88
CA PRO A 205 -1.65 13.33 2.96
C PRO A 205 -1.86 11.85 3.31
N SER A 206 -1.97 10.99 2.32
CA SER A 206 -2.16 9.56 2.54
C SER A 206 -1.66 8.70 1.37
N TRP A 207 -1.33 7.44 1.67
CA TRP A 207 -1.14 6.39 0.69
C TRP A 207 -2.36 5.47 0.66
N SER A 208 -2.74 5.01 -0.51
CA SER A 208 -3.72 3.95 -0.71
C SER A 208 -3.18 2.85 -1.61
N VAL A 209 -3.63 1.61 -1.40
CA VAL A 209 -3.38 0.48 -2.28
C VAL A 209 -4.56 0.31 -3.22
N THR A 210 -4.29 0.02 -4.50
CA THR A 210 -5.29 -0.32 -5.49
C THR A 210 -5.17 -1.79 -5.86
N LEU A 211 -6.28 -2.51 -5.75
CA LEU A 211 -6.40 -3.93 -6.11
C LEU A 211 -7.04 -4.03 -7.50
N ARG A 212 -6.40 -4.79 -8.40
CA ARG A 212 -6.99 -5.12 -9.67
C ARG A 212 -8.14 -6.11 -9.49
N VAL A 213 -9.29 -5.84 -10.09
CA VAL A 213 -10.47 -6.68 -10.02
C VAL A 213 -11.06 -6.89 -11.43
N GLU A 214 -11.90 -7.88 -11.58
CA GLU A 214 -12.59 -8.10 -12.87
C GLU A 214 -13.66 -7.03 -13.12
N ASP A 215 -14.43 -6.69 -12.08
CA ASP A 215 -15.55 -5.74 -12.14
C ASP A 215 -15.65 -4.98 -10.79
N CYS A 216 -15.43 -3.67 -10.84
CA CYS A 216 -15.48 -2.80 -9.66
C CYS A 216 -16.89 -2.70 -9.05
N ASP A 217 -17.94 -2.67 -9.88
CA ASP A 217 -19.32 -2.51 -9.41
C ASP A 217 -19.80 -3.81 -8.73
N ALA A 218 -19.58 -4.96 -9.36
CA ALA A 218 -19.93 -6.26 -8.77
C ALA A 218 -19.15 -6.53 -7.48
N LEU A 219 -17.86 -6.12 -7.41
CA LEU A 219 -17.08 -6.23 -6.19
C LEU A 219 -17.62 -5.33 -5.08
N ALA A 220 -18.03 -4.11 -5.40
CA ALA A 220 -18.61 -3.17 -4.44
C ALA A 220 -19.91 -3.73 -3.82
N GLU A 221 -20.80 -4.33 -4.64
CA GLU A 221 -22.00 -5.00 -4.13
C GLU A 221 -21.64 -6.14 -3.17
N ARG A 222 -20.64 -6.97 -3.51
CA ARG A 222 -20.18 -8.06 -2.63
C ARG A 222 -19.57 -7.52 -1.34
N ALA A 223 -18.72 -6.48 -1.41
CA ALA A 223 -18.11 -5.88 -0.23
C ALA A 223 -19.17 -5.37 0.76
N VAL A 224 -20.22 -4.70 0.26
CA VAL A 224 -21.34 -4.24 1.09
C VAL A 224 -22.10 -5.42 1.71
N ALA A 225 -22.35 -6.49 0.94
CA ALA A 225 -23.01 -7.70 1.46
C ALA A 225 -22.20 -8.39 2.56
N LEU A 226 -20.88 -8.25 2.56
CA LEU A 226 -19.95 -8.76 3.58
C LEU A 226 -19.71 -7.78 4.75
N GLY A 227 -20.44 -6.66 4.81
CA GLY A 227 -20.34 -5.69 5.91
C GLY A 227 -19.33 -4.56 5.67
N GLY A 228 -18.68 -4.50 4.53
CA GLY A 228 -17.89 -3.36 4.09
C GLY A 228 -18.74 -2.19 3.59
N SER A 229 -18.12 -1.17 3.05
CA SER A 229 -18.85 0.00 2.53
C SER A 229 -18.18 0.57 1.28
N VAL A 230 -18.97 1.32 0.49
CA VAL A 230 -18.47 2.09 -0.65
C VAL A 230 -18.01 3.46 -0.12
N VAL A 231 -16.73 3.76 -0.28
CA VAL A 231 -16.14 5.07 0.01
C VAL A 231 -16.29 6.01 -1.17
N THR A 232 -15.91 5.50 -2.37
CA THR A 232 -16.09 6.22 -3.63
C THR A 232 -16.68 5.25 -4.66
N ALA A 233 -17.81 5.60 -5.24
CA ALA A 233 -18.42 4.80 -6.29
C ALA A 233 -17.47 4.68 -7.49
N ALA A 234 -17.45 3.51 -8.13
CA ALA A 234 -16.58 3.28 -9.27
C ALA A 234 -16.97 4.22 -10.44
N ALA A 235 -15.95 4.84 -11.03
CA ALA A 235 -16.08 5.74 -12.18
C ALA A 235 -15.04 5.43 -13.25
N ASP A 236 -15.40 5.73 -14.50
CA ASP A 236 -14.48 5.57 -15.62
C ASP A 236 -13.40 6.64 -15.57
N MET A 237 -12.15 6.21 -15.70
CA MET A 237 -10.98 7.08 -15.77
C MET A 237 -10.55 7.31 -17.22
N PRO A 238 -9.74 8.32 -17.50
CA PRO A 238 -9.13 8.43 -18.84
C PRO A 238 -8.41 7.14 -19.23
N GLY A 239 -8.80 6.54 -20.38
CA GLY A 239 -8.33 5.23 -20.83
C GLY A 239 -9.31 4.10 -20.52
N PRO A 240 -8.87 2.82 -20.48
CA PRO A 240 -9.76 1.67 -20.35
C PRO A 240 -10.06 1.29 -18.89
N SER A 241 -9.66 2.08 -17.91
CA SER A 241 -9.78 1.72 -16.49
C SER A 241 -11.02 2.34 -15.84
N ARG A 242 -11.62 1.57 -14.91
CA ARG A 242 -12.67 1.99 -13.99
C ARG A 242 -12.16 1.84 -12.57
N VAL A 243 -12.29 2.88 -11.73
CA VAL A 243 -11.70 2.94 -10.40
C VAL A 243 -12.74 3.34 -9.36
N GLY A 244 -12.73 2.67 -8.22
CA GLY A 244 -13.54 3.00 -7.05
C GLY A 244 -12.76 2.79 -5.76
N ALA A 245 -13.35 3.14 -4.62
CA ALA A 245 -12.77 2.89 -3.30
C ALA A 245 -13.79 2.28 -2.35
N LEU A 246 -13.34 1.29 -1.60
CA LEU A 246 -14.12 0.53 -0.63
C LEU A 246 -13.46 0.60 0.75
N ALA A 247 -14.24 0.34 1.79
CA ALA A 247 -13.71 0.07 3.12
C ALA A 247 -14.14 -1.32 3.58
N ASP A 248 -13.25 -2.01 4.29
CA ASP A 248 -13.58 -3.25 4.97
C ASP A 248 -14.48 -2.98 6.21
N PRO A 249 -15.02 -4.01 6.89
CA PRO A 249 -15.88 -3.82 8.06
C PRO A 249 -15.22 -3.10 9.23
N ALA A 250 -13.89 -3.09 9.31
CA ALA A 250 -13.14 -2.37 10.33
C ALA A 250 -12.88 -0.90 9.95
N GLY A 251 -13.09 -0.52 8.69
CA GLY A 251 -12.90 0.82 8.15
C GLY A 251 -11.58 1.03 7.38
N ALA A 252 -10.78 -0.01 7.18
CA ALA A 252 -9.58 0.11 6.34
C ALA A 252 -9.97 0.29 4.86
N THR A 253 -9.52 1.38 4.26
CA THR A 253 -9.87 1.75 2.88
C THR A 253 -8.86 1.21 1.88
N PHE A 254 -9.35 0.78 0.72
CA PHE A 254 -8.55 0.36 -0.43
C PHE A 254 -9.26 0.75 -1.73
N ALA A 255 -8.49 1.02 -2.77
CA ALA A 255 -9.05 1.27 -4.10
C ALA A 255 -9.18 -0.03 -4.90
N THR A 256 -10.06 -0.01 -5.88
CA THR A 256 -10.26 -1.11 -6.83
C THR A 256 -10.13 -0.58 -8.26
N MET A 257 -9.56 -1.37 -9.15
CA MET A 257 -9.39 -1.02 -10.56
C MET A 257 -9.74 -2.20 -11.45
N SER A 258 -10.63 -1.99 -12.41
CA SER A 258 -10.90 -2.93 -13.50
C SER A 258 -10.54 -2.32 -14.85
N PHE A 259 -10.26 -3.19 -15.82
CA PHE A 259 -9.94 -2.80 -17.19
C PHE A 259 -11.00 -3.39 -18.11
N GLY A 260 -11.63 -2.52 -18.92
CA GLY A 260 -12.59 -2.91 -19.94
C GLY A 260 -11.95 -3.43 -21.21
#